data_01913d0735b9ca23a9cad1e45d226721
#
_entry.id   01913d0735b9ca23a9cad1e45d226721
#
_cell.length_a   1.000
_cell.length_b   1.000
_cell.length_c   1.000
_cell.angle_alpha   90.00
_cell.angle_beta   90.00
_cell.angle_gamma   90.00
#
_symmetry.space_group_name_H-M   'P 1'
#
loop_
_entity.id
_entity.type
_entity.pdbx_description
1 polymer ?
#
loop_
_entity_poly.entity_id
_entity_poly.type
_entity_poly.pdbx_seq_one_letter_code
_entity_poly.pdbx_strand_id
1 'polypeptide(L)'
;MVLDYQNTFKPEKVYDVIIVGAGPIGLATAIGLYQRGIENILVIDQTRSFRQVGQIIDLLPNGLKALKGLSVNAYTSVAQTTLSNQQNSPGNPSVWSIKNFQGQLILSIPLSFDNWFQEYGEGRVSIAWYELQTILRNLLPPERVKANHRCINVIDEPELNCIRIDCVSDLSIAANPYAHWTENQTTDENSQQNLDTISPTLTTTSFHAKLIIGADGINSTVRQIIYQNTPNIPFAKPEYSGFTAISCSDIIDIPEAIQTEIESRFLKNSLLVTINDDQISTNSNYYNHLRMILLSRNGQFRYILHLPIPLESVEGKTGTDLINLARQEIEKANFPDALQQLVNLSPPANMKQRPYYIHPVIHKFNDTTIQPTWNQQRVVLIGDAAHGMPPFMAQGGNQGLEDALIIVKLIAKIAKNNDWDHLQVIAEAFANYERLRRPFMEYIQSATLTGFPHSSPQQWQDYNQKVYGRDFADF
;
A
#
# COMPACT_ATOMS: atom_id res chain seq x y z
N MET A 1 10.44 16.74 57.27
CA MET A 1 11.43 16.35 56.27
C MET A 1 10.63 15.76 55.12
N VAL A 2 10.23 16.60 54.20
CA VAL A 2 9.49 16.22 53.00
C VAL A 2 10.53 15.76 51.99
N LEU A 3 10.53 14.47 51.67
CA LEU A 3 11.42 13.94 50.64
C LEU A 3 10.88 14.39 49.30
N ASP A 4 11.59 15.30 48.65
CA ASP A 4 11.37 15.78 47.29
C ASP A 4 11.72 14.63 46.30
N TYR A 5 10.74 13.78 45.95
CA TYR A 5 10.86 12.80 44.88
C TYR A 5 10.49 13.42 43.54
N GLN A 6 11.20 14.47 43.15
CA GLN A 6 11.21 14.95 41.78
C GLN A 6 12.53 14.57 41.08
N ASN A 7 12.81 13.28 40.99
CA ASN A 7 13.73 12.81 39.98
C ASN A 7 12.96 12.69 38.65
N THR A 8 12.73 13.82 37.99
CA THR A 8 12.21 13.82 36.60
C THR A 8 13.26 13.14 35.73
N PHE A 9 12.98 11.87 35.39
CA PHE A 9 13.82 11.10 34.46
C PHE A 9 13.79 11.83 33.13
N LYS A 10 14.89 12.52 32.77
CA LYS A 10 15.04 13.10 31.46
C LYS A 10 15.47 12.01 30.49
N PRO A 11 14.78 11.83 29.35
CA PRO A 11 15.21 10.88 28.35
C PRO A 11 16.62 11.23 27.84
N GLU A 12 17.48 10.22 27.69
CA GLU A 12 18.86 10.40 27.23
C GLU A 12 18.90 10.98 25.80
N LYS A 13 17.92 10.66 24.97
CA LYS A 13 17.77 11.16 23.60
C LYS A 13 16.31 11.39 23.24
N VAL A 14 16.01 12.56 22.66
CA VAL A 14 14.72 12.88 22.06
C VAL A 14 14.91 13.11 20.56
N TYR A 15 14.21 12.35 19.74
CA TYR A 15 14.19 12.54 18.29
C TYR A 15 13.24 13.70 17.93
N ASP A 16 13.49 14.37 16.81
CA ASP A 16 12.53 15.34 16.29
C ASP A 16 11.29 14.60 15.77
N VAL A 17 11.49 13.52 15.00
CA VAL A 17 10.41 12.70 14.46
C VAL A 17 10.77 11.22 14.54
N ILE A 18 9.84 10.40 15.04
CA ILE A 18 9.88 8.95 14.87
C ILE A 18 8.79 8.55 13.89
N ILE A 19 9.16 7.73 12.89
CA ILE A 19 8.26 7.16 11.89
C ILE A 19 8.09 5.68 12.17
N VAL A 20 6.87 5.24 12.37
CA VAL A 20 6.52 3.82 12.58
C VAL A 20 6.11 3.22 11.25
N GLY A 21 6.89 2.25 10.77
CA GLY A 21 6.72 1.59 9.49
C GLY A 21 7.79 1.99 8.47
N ALA A 22 8.63 1.03 8.07
CA ALA A 22 9.64 1.17 7.02
C ALA A 22 9.13 0.65 5.66
N GLY A 23 7.83 0.79 5.41
CA GLY A 23 7.25 0.65 4.08
C GLY A 23 7.64 1.84 3.18
N PRO A 24 7.32 1.80 1.88
CA PRO A 24 7.66 2.87 0.94
C PRO A 24 7.23 4.27 1.42
N ILE A 25 6.07 4.39 2.05
CA ILE A 25 5.54 5.69 2.49
C ILE A 25 6.34 6.24 3.69
N GLY A 26 6.59 5.40 4.69
CA GLY A 26 7.41 5.81 5.84
C GLY A 26 8.84 6.17 5.46
N LEU A 27 9.47 5.38 4.58
CA LEU A 27 10.82 5.67 4.06
C LEU A 27 10.85 6.94 3.22
N ALA A 28 9.88 7.15 2.32
CA ALA A 28 9.78 8.37 1.52
C ALA A 28 9.59 9.62 2.41
N THR A 29 8.80 9.49 3.48
CA THR A 29 8.62 10.55 4.49
C THR A 29 9.94 10.87 5.18
N ALA A 30 10.66 9.84 5.64
CA ALA A 30 11.96 10.00 6.28
C ALA A 30 12.98 10.70 5.38
N ILE A 31 13.06 10.28 4.11
CA ILE A 31 13.93 10.91 3.11
C ILE A 31 13.54 12.37 2.91
N GLY A 32 12.23 12.64 2.78
CA GLY A 32 11.73 14.01 2.60
C GLY A 32 12.07 14.94 3.76
N LEU A 33 12.02 14.47 5.00
CA LEU A 33 12.46 15.20 6.20
C LEU A 33 13.98 15.41 6.18
N TYR A 34 14.74 14.34 5.93
CA TYR A 34 16.20 14.38 5.89
C TYR A 34 16.72 15.39 4.85
N GLN A 35 16.13 15.41 3.65
CA GLN A 35 16.47 16.36 2.59
C GLN A 35 16.16 17.82 2.93
N ARG A 36 15.37 18.07 3.98
CA ARG A 36 15.04 19.40 4.49
C ARG A 36 15.80 19.78 5.76
N GLY A 37 16.86 19.00 6.09
CA GLY A 37 17.73 19.26 7.23
C GLY A 37 17.16 18.79 8.57
N ILE A 38 16.06 18.04 8.59
CA ILE A 38 15.53 17.40 9.79
C ILE A 38 16.19 16.01 9.90
N GLU A 39 17.39 15.97 10.47
CA GLU A 39 18.23 14.77 10.49
C GLU A 39 18.08 13.92 11.74
N ASN A 40 17.55 14.50 12.83
CA ASN A 40 17.34 13.78 14.09
C ASN A 40 16.05 12.96 14.04
N ILE A 41 15.98 12.03 13.09
CA ILE A 41 14.84 11.16 12.84
C ILE A 41 15.18 9.69 13.13
N LEU A 42 14.15 8.88 13.38
CA LEU A 42 14.25 7.44 13.49
C LEU A 42 13.06 6.79 12.77
N VAL A 43 13.32 5.80 11.92
CA VAL A 43 12.31 4.89 11.35
C VAL A 43 12.41 3.57 12.08
N ILE A 44 11.29 3.05 12.56
CA ILE A 44 11.20 1.74 13.21
C ILE A 44 10.24 0.83 12.46
N ASP A 45 10.55 -0.45 12.38
CA ASP A 45 9.69 -1.45 11.74
C ASP A 45 9.72 -2.78 12.50
N GLN A 46 8.59 -3.45 12.55
CA GLN A 46 8.47 -4.77 13.17
C GLN A 46 9.14 -5.88 12.36
N THR A 47 9.36 -5.68 11.06
CA THR A 47 9.98 -6.65 10.17
C THR A 47 11.45 -6.80 10.49
N ARG A 48 11.93 -8.03 10.59
CA ARG A 48 13.33 -8.34 10.96
C ARG A 48 14.27 -8.18 9.78
N SER A 49 13.86 -8.61 8.62
CA SER A 49 14.53 -8.36 7.35
C SER A 49 13.50 -8.19 6.25
N PHE A 50 13.81 -7.38 5.25
CA PHE A 50 12.89 -7.12 4.16
C PHE A 50 12.92 -8.28 3.17
N ARG A 51 11.78 -8.92 2.96
CA ARG A 51 11.65 -10.04 2.06
C ARG A 51 11.49 -9.55 0.62
N GLN A 52 12.03 -10.31 -0.32
CA GLN A 52 11.74 -10.13 -1.75
C GLN A 52 10.33 -10.64 -2.09
N VAL A 53 9.35 -10.17 -1.35
CA VAL A 53 7.95 -10.50 -1.53
C VAL A 53 7.17 -9.22 -1.76
N GLY A 54 6.03 -9.33 -2.34
CA GLY A 54 5.13 -8.22 -2.52
C GLY A 54 4.59 -8.14 -3.93
N GLN A 55 3.62 -7.27 -4.07
CA GLN A 55 2.98 -7.00 -5.34
C GLN A 55 3.82 -6.01 -6.16
N ILE A 56 3.59 -6.00 -7.46
CA ILE A 56 3.98 -4.88 -8.30
C ILE A 56 3.12 -3.69 -7.89
N ILE A 57 3.76 -2.56 -7.70
CA ILE A 57 3.13 -1.27 -7.45
C ILE A 57 3.26 -0.43 -8.72
N ASP A 58 2.17 0.18 -9.12
CA ASP A 58 2.18 1.20 -10.15
C ASP A 58 2.29 2.58 -9.49
N LEU A 59 3.44 3.21 -9.66
CA LEU A 59 3.61 4.62 -9.37
C LEU A 59 3.12 5.41 -10.57
N LEU A 60 2.04 6.14 -10.36
CA LEU A 60 1.33 6.93 -11.35
C LEU A 60 1.78 8.40 -11.28
N PRO A 61 1.39 9.27 -12.21
CA PRO A 61 1.90 10.64 -12.28
C PRO A 61 1.82 11.41 -10.96
N ASN A 62 0.73 11.28 -10.23
CA ASN A 62 0.55 11.93 -8.93
C ASN A 62 1.55 11.44 -7.87
N GLY A 63 1.75 10.14 -7.78
CA GLY A 63 2.73 9.55 -6.86
C GLY A 63 4.18 9.90 -7.23
N LEU A 64 4.52 9.88 -8.52
CA LEU A 64 5.85 10.25 -8.99
C LEU A 64 6.14 11.74 -8.79
N LYS A 65 5.19 12.64 -9.07
CA LYS A 65 5.30 14.07 -8.75
C LYS A 65 5.52 14.29 -7.26
N ALA A 66 4.78 13.57 -6.40
CA ALA A 66 4.95 13.64 -4.95
C ALA A 66 6.34 13.13 -4.52
N LEU A 67 6.79 12.00 -5.05
CA LEU A 67 8.12 11.44 -4.77
C LEU A 67 9.24 12.40 -5.20
N LYS A 68 9.11 13.02 -6.37
CA LYS A 68 10.03 14.05 -6.86
C LYS A 68 10.09 15.26 -5.94
N GLY A 69 8.92 15.69 -5.40
CA GLY A 69 8.83 16.76 -4.41
C GLY A 69 9.43 16.40 -3.06
N LEU A 70 9.46 15.12 -2.69
CA LEU A 70 10.13 14.62 -1.47
C LEU A 70 11.64 14.55 -1.67
N SER A 71 12.09 13.92 -2.77
CA SER A 71 13.51 13.73 -3.09
C SER A 71 13.70 13.46 -4.58
N VAL A 72 14.46 14.34 -5.26
CA VAL A 72 14.83 14.16 -6.66
C VAL A 72 15.65 12.88 -6.85
N ASN A 73 16.53 12.54 -5.90
CA ASN A 73 17.35 11.32 -5.96
C ASN A 73 16.47 10.07 -5.90
N ALA A 74 15.47 10.03 -5.00
CA ALA A 74 14.53 8.92 -4.91
C ALA A 74 13.73 8.76 -6.21
N TYR A 75 13.21 9.85 -6.74
CA TYR A 75 12.51 9.87 -8.03
C TYR A 75 13.38 9.34 -9.16
N THR A 76 14.61 9.84 -9.28
CA THR A 76 15.53 9.43 -10.37
C THR A 76 15.86 7.94 -10.30
N SER A 77 16.16 7.44 -9.11
CA SER A 77 16.45 6.02 -8.89
C SER A 77 15.27 5.12 -9.27
N VAL A 78 14.05 5.54 -8.92
CA VAL A 78 12.82 4.80 -9.27
C VAL A 78 12.52 4.88 -10.77
N ALA A 79 12.67 6.05 -11.39
CA ALA A 79 12.41 6.21 -12.82
C ALA A 79 13.39 5.39 -13.69
N GLN A 80 14.65 5.25 -13.26
CA GLN A 80 15.67 4.46 -13.96
C GLN A 80 15.33 2.96 -14.03
N THR A 81 14.60 2.40 -13.08
CA THR A 81 14.20 0.98 -13.11
C THR A 81 13.31 0.66 -14.32
N THR A 82 12.45 1.59 -14.71
CA THR A 82 11.58 1.42 -15.88
C THR A 82 12.34 1.48 -17.19
N LEU A 83 13.30 2.40 -17.31
CA LEU A 83 14.08 2.57 -18.53
C LEU A 83 14.93 1.33 -18.83
N SER A 84 15.52 0.71 -17.81
CA SER A 84 16.27 -0.55 -17.95
C SER A 84 15.37 -1.73 -18.33
N ASN A 85 14.17 -1.80 -17.80
CA ASN A 85 13.21 -2.88 -18.09
C ASN A 85 12.61 -2.77 -19.51
N GLN A 86 12.37 -1.56 -20.02
CA GLN A 86 11.88 -1.32 -21.38
C GLN A 86 12.91 -1.68 -22.46
N GLN A 87 14.18 -1.43 -22.21
CA GLN A 87 15.28 -1.79 -23.13
C GLN A 87 15.45 -3.30 -23.30
N ASN A 88 15.05 -4.09 -22.30
CA ASN A 88 15.21 -5.54 -22.31
C ASN A 88 14.05 -6.30 -22.98
N SER A 89 13.02 -5.63 -23.48
CA SER A 89 11.86 -6.27 -24.10
C SER A 89 11.34 -5.50 -25.33
N PRO A 90 12.14 -5.23 -26.36
CA PRO A 90 11.67 -4.57 -27.56
C PRO A 90 10.65 -5.45 -28.29
N GLY A 91 9.46 -4.92 -28.57
CA GLY A 91 8.42 -5.58 -29.35
C GLY A 91 7.26 -6.22 -28.58
N ASN A 92 7.28 -6.21 -27.26
CA ASN A 92 6.12 -6.62 -26.46
C ASN A 92 5.06 -5.50 -26.39
N PRO A 93 3.76 -5.84 -26.49
CA PRO A 93 2.70 -4.86 -26.35
C PRO A 93 2.75 -4.22 -24.95
N SER A 94 2.90 -2.91 -24.89
CA SER A 94 2.91 -2.14 -23.63
C SER A 94 1.53 -1.58 -23.32
N VAL A 95 0.52 -2.45 -23.32
CA VAL A 95 -0.88 -2.06 -23.14
C VAL A 95 -1.57 -2.98 -22.14
N TRP A 96 -2.33 -2.38 -21.24
CA TRP A 96 -3.35 -3.05 -20.44
C TRP A 96 -4.71 -2.85 -21.10
N SER A 97 -5.34 -3.94 -21.49
CA SER A 97 -6.66 -3.91 -22.11
C SER A 97 -7.75 -4.32 -21.15
N ILE A 98 -8.91 -3.67 -21.23
CA ILE A 98 -10.14 -4.12 -20.60
C ILE A 98 -11.03 -4.67 -21.70
N LYS A 99 -11.46 -5.93 -21.58
CA LYS A 99 -12.24 -6.65 -22.58
C LYS A 99 -13.47 -7.29 -21.96
N ASN A 100 -14.53 -7.43 -22.77
CA ASN A 100 -15.70 -8.20 -22.38
C ASN A 100 -15.49 -9.71 -22.57
N PHE A 101 -16.50 -10.51 -22.25
CA PHE A 101 -16.47 -11.97 -22.39
C PHE A 101 -16.32 -12.44 -23.85
N GLN A 102 -16.67 -11.62 -24.83
CA GLN A 102 -16.45 -11.90 -26.25
C GLN A 102 -15.02 -11.56 -26.71
N GLY A 103 -14.18 -10.98 -25.83
CA GLY A 103 -12.84 -10.52 -26.15
C GLY A 103 -12.82 -9.16 -26.86
N GLN A 104 -13.95 -8.47 -26.93
CA GLN A 104 -14.03 -7.14 -27.52
C GLN A 104 -13.41 -6.11 -26.59
N LEU A 105 -12.65 -5.17 -27.17
CA LEU A 105 -11.96 -4.13 -26.41
C LEU A 105 -12.95 -3.08 -25.90
N ILE A 106 -12.97 -2.86 -24.60
CA ILE A 106 -13.73 -1.78 -23.94
C ILE A 106 -12.82 -0.56 -23.74
N LEU A 107 -11.61 -0.77 -23.21
CA LEU A 107 -10.66 0.29 -22.90
C LEU A 107 -9.23 -0.21 -23.09
N SER A 108 -8.34 0.68 -23.51
CA SER A 108 -6.91 0.43 -23.64
C SER A 108 -6.13 1.47 -22.85
N ILE A 109 -5.27 1.00 -21.95
CA ILE A 109 -4.45 1.84 -21.08
C ILE A 109 -2.99 1.61 -21.47
N PRO A 110 -2.28 2.62 -21.98
CA PRO A 110 -0.86 2.49 -22.28
C PRO A 110 -0.09 2.29 -20.96
N LEU A 111 0.94 1.43 -21.02
CA LEU A 111 1.79 1.13 -19.86
C LEU A 111 3.17 1.80 -19.94
N SER A 112 3.49 2.49 -21.03
CA SER A 112 4.77 3.15 -21.21
C SER A 112 4.86 4.45 -20.40
N PHE A 113 6.06 4.76 -19.91
CA PHE A 113 6.37 6.01 -19.22
C PHE A 113 6.04 7.23 -20.09
N ASP A 114 6.45 7.20 -21.34
CA ASP A 114 6.36 8.36 -22.26
C ASP A 114 4.93 8.77 -22.57
N ASN A 115 4.01 7.80 -22.75
CA ASN A 115 2.60 8.12 -23.01
C ASN A 115 1.99 8.90 -21.84
N TRP A 116 2.25 8.47 -20.61
CA TRP A 116 1.76 9.15 -19.41
C TRP A 116 2.42 10.51 -19.23
N PHE A 117 3.74 10.61 -19.53
CA PHE A 117 4.46 11.86 -19.42
C PHE A 117 3.93 12.93 -20.39
N GLN A 118 3.62 12.53 -21.63
CA GLN A 118 3.02 13.44 -22.61
C GLN A 118 1.66 13.96 -22.20
N GLU A 119 0.86 13.13 -21.53
CA GLU A 119 -0.52 13.47 -21.18
C GLU A 119 -0.62 14.24 -19.85
N TYR A 120 0.17 13.87 -18.84
CA TYR A 120 0.03 14.40 -17.46
C TYR A 120 1.27 15.14 -16.94
N GLY A 121 2.31 15.33 -17.80
CA GLY A 121 3.56 15.96 -17.40
C GLY A 121 4.43 15.12 -16.46
N GLU A 122 4.07 13.85 -16.26
CA GLU A 122 4.83 12.87 -15.49
C GLU A 122 4.48 11.45 -15.95
N GLY A 123 5.44 10.53 -15.83
CA GLY A 123 5.32 9.18 -16.34
C GLY A 123 4.60 8.20 -15.39
N ARG A 124 4.72 6.89 -15.71
CA ARG A 124 4.29 5.76 -14.93
C ARG A 124 5.42 4.78 -14.73
N VAL A 125 5.58 4.26 -13.53
CA VAL A 125 6.59 3.25 -13.18
C VAL A 125 5.92 2.07 -12.50
N SER A 126 6.07 0.86 -13.08
CA SER A 126 5.70 -0.38 -12.43
C SER A 126 6.93 -0.99 -11.77
N ILE A 127 6.92 -1.14 -10.46
CA ILE A 127 8.05 -1.58 -9.66
C ILE A 127 7.61 -2.60 -8.60
N ALA A 128 8.45 -3.59 -8.29
CA ALA A 128 8.17 -4.49 -7.18
C ALA A 128 8.23 -3.73 -5.85
N TRP A 129 7.32 -4.03 -4.94
CA TRP A 129 7.23 -3.36 -3.64
C TRP A 129 8.55 -3.40 -2.86
N TYR A 130 9.21 -4.57 -2.84
CA TYR A 130 10.50 -4.74 -2.15
C TYR A 130 11.63 -3.94 -2.81
N GLU A 131 11.59 -3.79 -4.14
CA GLU A 131 12.58 -3.01 -4.89
C GLU A 131 12.43 -1.51 -4.58
N LEU A 132 11.21 -0.99 -4.61
CA LEU A 132 10.91 0.38 -4.18
C LEU A 132 11.37 0.62 -2.74
N GLN A 133 11.04 -0.29 -1.83
CA GLN A 133 11.48 -0.21 -0.42
C GLN A 133 12.99 -0.19 -0.31
N THR A 134 13.70 -1.04 -1.07
CA THR A 134 15.17 -1.12 -1.08
C THR A 134 15.81 0.18 -1.57
N ILE A 135 15.31 0.71 -2.70
CA ILE A 135 15.79 1.99 -3.26
C ILE A 135 15.65 3.09 -2.22
N LEU A 136 14.47 3.23 -1.63
CA LEU A 136 14.20 4.29 -0.65
C LEU A 136 15.07 4.14 0.60
N ARG A 137 15.16 2.95 1.17
CA ARG A 137 15.94 2.70 2.38
C ARG A 137 17.43 3.02 2.18
N ASN A 138 18.00 2.69 1.02
CA ASN A 138 19.41 2.93 0.72
C ASN A 138 19.77 4.42 0.59
N LEU A 139 18.79 5.31 0.55
CA LEU A 139 18.98 6.76 0.58
C LEU A 139 19.03 7.35 2.00
N LEU A 140 18.83 6.52 3.01
CA LEU A 140 18.92 6.92 4.43
C LEU A 140 20.17 6.32 5.09
N PRO A 141 20.82 7.06 6.02
CA PRO A 141 21.88 6.49 6.83
C PRO A 141 21.39 5.25 7.60
N PRO A 142 22.24 4.20 7.72
CA PRO A 142 21.86 2.94 8.36
C PRO A 142 21.29 3.08 9.77
N GLU A 143 21.85 3.98 10.56
CA GLU A 143 21.46 4.22 11.95
C GLU A 143 20.08 4.88 12.10
N ARG A 144 19.50 5.36 11.00
CA ARG A 144 18.16 5.99 10.99
C ARG A 144 17.03 4.98 10.80
N VAL A 145 17.33 3.72 10.51
CA VAL A 145 16.30 2.67 10.29
C VAL A 145 16.58 1.48 11.19
N LYS A 146 15.63 1.16 12.06
CA LYS A 146 15.69 0.01 12.97
C LYS A 146 14.61 -1.02 12.58
N ALA A 147 15.06 -2.19 12.17
CA ALA A 147 14.21 -3.38 11.99
C ALA A 147 13.97 -4.08 13.34
N ASN A 148 13.01 -5.01 13.38
CA ASN A 148 12.69 -5.80 14.58
C ASN A 148 12.27 -4.95 15.79
N HIS A 149 11.61 -3.82 15.56
CA HIS A 149 11.08 -2.96 16.60
C HIS A 149 9.58 -2.81 16.39
N ARG A 150 8.79 -3.68 17.02
CA ARG A 150 7.33 -3.63 16.95
C ARG A 150 6.82 -2.63 17.98
N CYS A 151 6.22 -1.54 17.52
CA CYS A 151 5.51 -0.59 18.38
C CYS A 151 4.40 -1.31 19.15
N ILE A 152 4.35 -1.11 20.46
CA ILE A 152 3.31 -1.67 21.33
C ILE A 152 2.59 -0.60 22.15
N ASN A 153 3.20 0.58 22.28
CA ASN A 153 2.62 1.68 23.05
C ASN A 153 3.08 3.04 22.53
N VAL A 154 2.25 4.05 22.68
CA VAL A 154 2.52 5.45 22.36
C VAL A 154 1.90 6.29 23.48
N ILE A 155 2.74 7.01 24.22
CA ILE A 155 2.34 7.72 25.44
C ILE A 155 2.79 9.17 25.33
N ASP A 156 1.85 10.10 25.43
CA ASP A 156 2.17 11.51 25.53
C ASP A 156 2.76 11.82 26.92
N GLU A 157 3.87 12.54 26.94
CA GLU A 157 4.57 12.97 28.15
C GLU A 157 4.70 14.51 28.16
N PRO A 158 3.58 15.20 28.44
CA PRO A 158 3.51 16.66 28.31
C PRO A 158 4.50 17.40 29.19
N GLU A 159 4.84 16.88 30.36
CA GLU A 159 5.84 17.44 31.26
C GLU A 159 7.26 17.48 30.67
N LEU A 160 7.52 16.57 29.70
CA LEU A 160 8.80 16.48 28.99
C LEU A 160 8.74 17.12 27.59
N ASN A 161 7.60 17.66 27.21
CA ASN A 161 7.33 18.15 25.85
C ASN A 161 7.69 17.15 24.76
N CYS A 162 7.39 15.87 24.98
CA CYS A 162 7.67 14.81 24.05
C CYS A 162 6.63 13.68 24.13
N ILE A 163 6.76 12.72 23.26
CA ILE A 163 5.95 11.51 23.22
C ILE A 163 6.88 10.31 23.30
N ARG A 164 6.55 9.32 24.14
CA ARG A 164 7.27 8.08 24.25
C ARG A 164 6.63 6.99 23.40
N ILE A 165 7.46 6.21 22.73
CA ILE A 165 7.06 5.00 22.02
C ILE A 165 7.80 3.81 22.63
N ASP A 166 7.03 2.79 23.03
CA ASP A 166 7.59 1.54 23.55
C ASP A 166 7.55 0.49 22.43
N CYS A 167 8.67 -0.19 22.21
CA CYS A 167 8.85 -1.20 21.18
C CYS A 167 9.33 -2.51 21.77
N VAL A 168 8.81 -3.63 21.24
CA VAL A 168 9.30 -4.97 21.54
C VAL A 168 10.17 -5.45 20.40
N SER A 169 11.34 -5.98 20.74
CA SER A 169 12.31 -6.61 19.86
C SER A 169 12.60 -8.03 20.32
N ASP A 170 12.81 -8.94 19.37
CA ASP A 170 13.24 -10.30 19.65
C ASP A 170 14.75 -10.42 19.42
N LEU A 171 15.51 -10.54 20.49
CA LEU A 171 16.99 -10.62 20.46
C LEU A 171 17.50 -12.00 20.05
N SER A 172 16.67 -13.04 20.01
CA SER A 172 17.05 -14.38 19.59
C SER A 172 17.39 -14.45 18.10
N ILE A 173 16.98 -13.43 17.32
CA ILE A 173 17.10 -13.41 15.87
C ILE A 173 17.82 -12.15 15.41
N ALA A 174 18.86 -12.34 14.58
CA ALA A 174 19.55 -11.23 13.94
C ALA A 174 18.58 -10.43 13.07
N ALA A 175 18.60 -9.11 13.21
CA ALA A 175 17.79 -8.18 12.44
C ALA A 175 18.67 -7.23 11.66
N ASN A 176 18.41 -7.13 10.35
CA ASN A 176 19.13 -6.21 9.48
C ASN A 176 18.14 -5.61 8.46
N PRO A 177 17.83 -4.32 8.52
CA PRO A 177 16.96 -3.67 7.56
C PRO A 177 17.52 -3.61 6.14
N TYR A 178 18.81 -3.94 5.97
CA TYR A 178 19.48 -3.98 4.66
C TYR A 178 19.63 -5.40 4.12
N ALA A 179 19.27 -6.41 4.91
CA ALA A 179 19.28 -7.79 4.45
C ALA A 179 17.99 -8.11 3.67
N HIS A 180 18.15 -8.84 2.57
CA HIS A 180 17.04 -9.42 1.83
C HIS A 180 17.10 -10.94 1.99
N TRP A 181 15.95 -11.55 2.12
CA TRP A 181 15.82 -12.99 2.01
C TRP A 181 15.93 -13.35 0.53
N THR A 182 16.93 -14.14 0.17
CA THR A 182 17.03 -14.73 -1.18
C THR A 182 16.08 -15.93 -1.28
N GLU A 183 15.54 -16.18 -2.47
CA GLU A 183 14.63 -17.32 -2.71
C GLU A 183 15.26 -18.66 -2.32
N ASN A 184 16.59 -18.79 -2.43
CA ASN A 184 17.33 -19.97 -2.04
C ASN A 184 17.41 -20.21 -0.53
N GLN A 185 17.07 -19.24 0.30
CA GLN A 185 16.99 -19.41 1.76
C GLN A 185 15.60 -19.82 2.24
N THR A 186 14.60 -19.83 1.36
CA THR A 186 13.23 -20.23 1.67
C THR A 186 12.99 -21.72 1.50
N THR A 187 13.94 -22.48 0.90
CA THR A 187 13.80 -23.92 0.62
C THR A 187 14.31 -24.83 1.73
N ASP A 188 14.93 -24.29 2.77
CA ASP A 188 15.28 -25.08 3.94
C ASP A 188 14.10 -25.11 4.92
N GLU A 189 13.16 -26.03 4.68
CA GLU A 189 12.10 -26.39 5.65
C GLU A 189 12.70 -26.79 7.01
N ASN A 190 13.96 -27.27 7.03
CA ASN A 190 14.72 -27.52 8.24
C ASN A 190 15.17 -26.25 9.00
N SER A 191 15.28 -25.10 8.33
CA SER A 191 15.61 -23.83 9.00
C SER A 191 14.40 -23.26 9.74
N GLN A 192 13.19 -23.49 9.26
CA GLN A 192 11.97 -23.11 9.97
C GLN A 192 11.74 -23.98 11.22
N GLN A 193 12.01 -25.29 11.14
CA GLN A 193 11.90 -26.19 12.30
C GLN A 193 12.92 -25.88 13.41
N ASN A 194 14.10 -25.34 13.08
CA ASN A 194 15.08 -24.89 14.08
C ASN A 194 14.73 -23.55 14.72
N LEU A 195 13.93 -22.69 14.07
CA LEU A 195 13.47 -21.41 14.64
C LEU A 195 12.34 -21.59 15.65
N ASP A 196 11.50 -22.61 15.49
CA ASP A 196 10.39 -22.92 16.40
C ASP A 196 10.86 -23.50 17.75
N THR A 197 12.14 -23.91 17.86
CA THR A 197 12.73 -24.44 19.10
C THR A 197 13.43 -23.41 19.97
N ILE A 198 13.70 -22.20 19.44
CA ILE A 198 14.32 -21.11 20.21
C ILE A 198 13.21 -20.27 20.84
N SER A 199 13.10 -20.31 22.17
CA SER A 199 12.21 -19.39 22.88
C SER A 199 12.56 -17.95 22.59
N PRO A 200 11.60 -17.10 22.14
CA PRO A 200 11.90 -15.72 21.81
C PRO A 200 12.42 -14.96 23.03
N THR A 201 13.55 -14.29 22.88
CA THR A 201 14.09 -13.40 23.90
C THR A 201 13.58 -11.98 23.67
N LEU A 202 12.40 -11.69 24.20
CA LEU A 202 11.75 -10.40 24.02
C LEU A 202 12.34 -9.35 24.97
N THR A 203 12.67 -8.20 24.43
CA THR A 203 13.08 -7.03 25.20
C THR A 203 12.25 -5.82 24.79
N THR A 204 12.00 -4.92 25.75
CA THR A 204 11.32 -3.66 25.50
C THR A 204 12.33 -2.53 25.46
N THR A 205 12.24 -1.69 24.42
CA THR A 205 13.03 -0.47 24.27
C THR A 205 12.09 0.71 24.10
N SER A 206 12.34 1.79 24.85
CA SER A 206 11.58 3.03 24.73
C SER A 206 12.38 4.08 23.99
N PHE A 207 11.72 4.81 23.11
CA PHE A 207 12.24 5.97 22.40
C PHE A 207 11.36 7.19 22.68
N HIS A 208 11.95 8.38 22.60
CA HIS A 208 11.22 9.65 22.79
C HIS A 208 11.36 10.52 21.55
N ALA A 209 10.27 11.20 21.18
CA ALA A 209 10.26 12.12 20.04
C ALA A 209 9.40 13.35 20.29
N LYS A 210 9.61 14.39 19.49
CA LYS A 210 8.71 15.54 19.43
C LYS A 210 7.41 15.19 18.68
N LEU A 211 7.53 14.40 17.60
CA LEU A 211 6.40 13.97 16.78
C LEU A 211 6.53 12.49 16.43
N ILE A 212 5.37 11.81 16.27
CA ILE A 212 5.28 10.44 15.73
C ILE A 212 4.43 10.45 14.46
N ILE A 213 4.92 9.78 13.43
CA ILE A 213 4.20 9.51 12.20
C ILE A 213 3.91 8.01 12.12
N GLY A 214 2.62 7.64 12.14
CA GLY A 214 2.15 6.28 11.89
C GLY A 214 2.03 6.02 10.39
N ALA A 215 2.95 5.22 9.83
CA ALA A 215 3.00 4.79 8.44
C ALA A 215 3.06 3.26 8.36
N ASP A 216 2.47 2.58 9.34
CA ASP A 216 2.57 1.14 9.60
C ASP A 216 1.46 0.31 8.91
N GLY A 217 0.85 0.89 7.87
CA GLY A 217 -0.02 0.20 6.92
C GLY A 217 -1.43 -0.07 7.42
N ILE A 218 -2.16 -0.90 6.67
CA ILE A 218 -3.60 -1.14 6.88
C ILE A 218 -3.93 -1.70 8.28
N ASN A 219 -3.03 -2.47 8.88
CA ASN A 219 -3.19 -3.03 10.22
C ASN A 219 -2.48 -2.17 11.29
N SER A 220 -2.44 -0.86 11.10
CA SER A 220 -1.69 0.09 11.92
C SER A 220 -1.91 -0.11 13.43
N THR A 221 -0.82 -0.35 14.13
CA THR A 221 -0.78 -0.38 15.60
C THR A 221 -0.88 1.02 16.18
N VAL A 222 -0.24 2.01 15.53
CA VAL A 222 -0.33 3.42 15.94
C VAL A 222 -1.77 3.89 15.91
N ARG A 223 -2.53 3.59 14.84
CA ARG A 223 -3.97 3.91 14.77
C ARG A 223 -4.76 3.28 15.92
N GLN A 224 -4.53 2.00 16.19
CA GLN A 224 -5.23 1.31 17.27
C GLN A 224 -4.96 1.96 18.62
N ILE A 225 -3.72 2.36 18.88
CA ILE A 225 -3.32 3.01 20.15
C ILE A 225 -3.95 4.39 20.28
N ILE A 226 -3.85 5.26 19.28
CA ILE A 226 -4.39 6.62 19.38
C ILE A 226 -5.92 6.65 19.43
N TYR A 227 -6.61 5.61 18.94
CA TYR A 227 -8.06 5.52 19.03
C TYR A 227 -8.53 4.86 20.34
N GLN A 228 -7.63 4.20 21.06
CA GLN A 228 -7.95 3.60 22.34
C GLN A 228 -8.48 4.67 23.32
N ASN A 229 -9.57 4.39 23.99
CA ASN A 229 -10.24 5.30 24.91
C ASN A 229 -10.76 6.61 24.28
N THR A 230 -10.99 6.62 22.98
CA THR A 230 -11.61 7.74 22.26
C THR A 230 -12.91 7.32 21.57
N PRO A 231 -13.76 8.25 21.13
CA PRO A 231 -14.94 7.93 20.31
C PRO A 231 -14.58 7.26 18.98
N ASN A 232 -13.32 7.29 18.54
CA ASN A 232 -12.84 6.66 17.31
C ASN A 232 -12.53 5.16 17.48
N ILE A 233 -12.61 4.58 18.66
CA ILE A 233 -12.28 3.15 18.91
C ILE A 233 -12.98 2.18 17.96
N PRO A 234 -14.24 2.37 17.51
CA PRO A 234 -14.85 1.48 16.52
C PRO A 234 -14.12 1.43 15.19
N PHE A 235 -13.34 2.48 14.85
CA PHE A 235 -12.62 2.62 13.59
C PHE A 235 -11.12 2.29 13.71
N ALA A 236 -10.70 1.70 14.84
CA ALA A 236 -9.30 1.37 15.09
C ALA A 236 -8.77 0.27 14.16
N LYS A 237 -9.63 -0.69 13.81
CA LYS A 237 -9.31 -1.79 12.91
C LYS A 237 -9.89 -1.53 11.52
N PRO A 238 -9.24 -2.05 10.45
CA PRO A 238 -9.79 -1.93 9.11
C PRO A 238 -11.04 -2.80 8.95
N GLU A 239 -11.95 -2.35 8.12
CA GLU A 239 -13.15 -3.09 7.74
C GLU A 239 -12.87 -3.96 6.52
N TYR A 240 -13.52 -5.12 6.41
CA TYR A 240 -13.50 -5.91 5.19
C TYR A 240 -14.24 -5.15 4.09
N SER A 241 -13.61 -5.00 2.94
CA SER A 241 -14.15 -4.19 1.83
C SER A 241 -15.28 -4.86 1.03
N GLY A 242 -15.62 -6.10 1.35
CA GLY A 242 -16.54 -6.93 0.56
C GLY A 242 -15.86 -7.66 -0.60
N PHE A 243 -14.54 -7.51 -0.77
CA PHE A 243 -13.80 -8.13 -1.87
C PHE A 243 -12.61 -8.96 -1.40
N THR A 244 -12.43 -10.10 -2.07
CA THR A 244 -11.23 -10.93 -1.93
C THR A 244 -10.61 -11.18 -3.30
N ALA A 245 -9.27 -11.17 -3.37
CA ALA A 245 -8.56 -11.72 -4.51
C ALA A 245 -8.31 -13.21 -4.31
N ILE A 246 -8.60 -14.02 -5.33
CA ILE A 246 -8.04 -15.37 -5.51
C ILE A 246 -7.12 -15.32 -6.71
N SER A 247 -5.89 -15.79 -6.56
CA SER A 247 -4.89 -15.72 -7.63
C SER A 247 -4.15 -17.04 -7.77
N CYS A 248 -3.70 -17.30 -8.98
CA CYS A 248 -2.78 -18.37 -9.32
C CYS A 248 -1.65 -17.84 -10.18
N SER A 249 -0.44 -18.31 -9.92
CA SER A 249 0.75 -18.07 -10.75
C SER A 249 1.26 -19.36 -11.35
N ASP A 250 2.03 -19.22 -12.44
CA ASP A 250 2.80 -20.31 -13.05
C ASP A 250 1.94 -21.51 -13.46
N ILE A 251 0.81 -21.23 -14.13
CA ILE A 251 -0.01 -22.24 -14.76
C ILE A 251 0.66 -22.61 -16.07
N ILE A 252 1.11 -23.87 -16.16
CA ILE A 252 1.84 -24.45 -17.29
C ILE A 252 1.06 -25.67 -17.83
N ASP A 253 1.54 -26.26 -18.90
CA ASP A 253 0.97 -27.48 -19.51
C ASP A 253 -0.52 -27.34 -19.88
N ILE A 254 -0.87 -26.15 -20.37
CA ILE A 254 -2.25 -25.85 -20.82
C ILE A 254 -2.46 -26.50 -22.19
N PRO A 255 -3.57 -27.21 -22.41
CA PRO A 255 -3.92 -27.74 -23.72
C PRO A 255 -3.88 -26.65 -24.81
N GLU A 256 -3.27 -26.96 -25.95
CA GLU A 256 -3.01 -26.00 -27.04
C GLU A 256 -4.28 -25.27 -27.52
N ALA A 257 -5.41 -25.96 -27.55
CA ALA A 257 -6.67 -25.37 -27.94
C ALA A 257 -7.13 -24.25 -26.97
N ILE A 258 -6.96 -24.48 -25.66
CA ILE A 258 -7.30 -23.49 -24.60
C ILE A 258 -6.33 -22.33 -24.65
N GLN A 259 -5.04 -22.62 -24.75
CA GLN A 259 -4.00 -21.58 -24.85
C GLN A 259 -4.25 -20.68 -26.06
N THR A 260 -4.47 -21.27 -27.24
CA THR A 260 -4.73 -20.55 -28.50
C THR A 260 -5.98 -19.68 -28.39
N GLU A 261 -7.07 -20.19 -27.81
CA GLU A 261 -8.29 -19.40 -27.60
C GLU A 261 -8.03 -18.20 -26.66
N ILE A 262 -7.39 -18.43 -25.52
CA ILE A 262 -7.10 -17.35 -24.55
C ILE A 262 -6.17 -16.31 -25.17
N GLU A 263 -5.10 -16.71 -25.82
CA GLU A 263 -4.13 -15.79 -26.41
C GLU A 263 -4.75 -14.98 -27.56
N SER A 264 -5.48 -15.62 -28.46
CA SER A 264 -6.08 -14.95 -29.62
C SER A 264 -7.24 -14.03 -29.25
N ARG A 265 -8.08 -14.45 -28.30
CA ARG A 265 -9.30 -13.73 -27.91
C ARG A 265 -9.04 -12.65 -26.87
N PHE A 266 -8.25 -12.95 -25.87
CA PHE A 266 -8.08 -12.04 -24.73
C PHE A 266 -6.72 -11.34 -24.70
N LEU A 267 -5.60 -12.04 -24.95
CA LEU A 267 -4.27 -11.47 -24.79
C LEU A 267 -3.69 -10.82 -26.04
N LYS A 268 -4.32 -11.00 -27.20
CA LYS A 268 -3.83 -10.39 -28.45
C LYS A 268 -3.62 -8.89 -28.28
N ASN A 269 -2.39 -8.42 -28.59
CA ASN A 269 -1.96 -7.02 -28.50
C ASN A 269 -2.01 -6.43 -27.06
N SER A 270 -1.99 -7.27 -26.03
CA SER A 270 -2.06 -6.82 -24.65
C SER A 270 -0.99 -7.53 -23.81
N LEU A 271 -0.27 -6.78 -22.96
CA LEU A 271 0.62 -7.38 -21.97
C LEU A 271 -0.19 -8.04 -20.87
N LEU A 272 -1.28 -7.36 -20.52
CA LEU A 272 -2.18 -7.83 -19.48
C LEU A 272 -3.62 -7.43 -19.85
N VAL A 273 -4.60 -8.22 -19.45
CA VAL A 273 -6.00 -7.96 -19.73
C VAL A 273 -6.86 -8.08 -18.47
N THR A 274 -7.79 -7.16 -18.31
CA THR A 274 -8.91 -7.34 -17.37
C THR A 274 -10.12 -7.79 -18.17
N ILE A 275 -10.74 -8.88 -17.73
CA ILE A 275 -11.92 -9.46 -18.35
C ILE A 275 -13.09 -9.32 -17.37
N ASN A 276 -14.18 -8.74 -17.82
CA ASN A 276 -15.40 -8.55 -17.06
C ASN A 276 -16.64 -8.60 -17.97
N ASP A 277 -17.80 -8.76 -17.34
CA ASP A 277 -19.09 -8.68 -18.05
C ASP A 277 -19.29 -7.26 -18.58
N ASP A 278 -19.73 -7.16 -19.86
CA ASP A 278 -20.09 -5.89 -20.50
C ASP A 278 -21.54 -5.47 -20.22
N GLN A 279 -22.36 -6.34 -19.62
CA GLN A 279 -23.74 -6.04 -19.23
C GLN A 279 -23.81 -5.17 -17.95
N ILE A 280 -22.83 -4.32 -17.75
CA ILE A 280 -22.85 -3.34 -16.69
C ILE A 280 -23.93 -2.31 -17.01
N SER A 281 -25.16 -2.61 -16.62
CA SER A 281 -26.22 -1.62 -16.69
C SER A 281 -25.82 -0.43 -15.79
N THR A 282 -26.01 0.77 -16.27
CA THR A 282 -25.75 2.03 -15.57
C THR A 282 -26.45 2.15 -14.20
N ASN A 283 -27.27 1.18 -13.83
CA ASN A 283 -28.05 1.11 -12.57
C ASN A 283 -27.60 0.00 -11.61
N SER A 284 -26.63 -0.84 -11.95
CA SER A 284 -26.13 -1.85 -11.02
C SER A 284 -24.94 -1.30 -10.23
N ASN A 285 -24.98 -1.45 -8.91
CA ASN A 285 -23.81 -1.24 -8.07
C ASN A 285 -22.68 -2.14 -8.59
N TYR A 286 -21.63 -1.54 -9.16
CA TYR A 286 -20.48 -2.21 -9.76
C TYR A 286 -19.76 -3.18 -8.80
N TYR A 287 -20.04 -3.09 -7.52
CA TYR A 287 -19.56 -3.97 -6.45
C TYR A 287 -19.84 -5.46 -6.67
N ASN A 288 -20.84 -5.82 -7.47
CA ASN A 288 -21.28 -7.20 -7.60
C ASN A 288 -20.63 -7.93 -8.78
N HIS A 289 -19.69 -7.32 -9.49
CA HIS A 289 -19.10 -7.96 -10.67
C HIS A 289 -17.72 -8.53 -10.42
N LEU A 290 -17.60 -9.82 -10.66
CA LEU A 290 -16.35 -10.54 -10.69
C LEU A 290 -15.49 -10.08 -11.86
N ARG A 291 -14.19 -9.88 -11.62
CA ARG A 291 -13.19 -9.50 -12.62
C ARG A 291 -12.04 -10.47 -12.62
N MET A 292 -11.56 -10.83 -13.81
CA MET A 292 -10.32 -11.59 -13.97
C MET A 292 -9.25 -10.68 -14.59
N ILE A 293 -8.14 -10.50 -13.90
CA ILE A 293 -6.92 -9.97 -14.49
C ILE A 293 -6.09 -11.15 -14.95
N LEU A 294 -5.71 -11.18 -16.21
CA LEU A 294 -4.98 -12.27 -16.85
C LEU A 294 -3.75 -11.75 -17.56
N LEU A 295 -2.65 -12.46 -17.42
CA LEU A 295 -1.42 -12.22 -18.16
C LEU A 295 -0.76 -13.56 -18.54
N SER A 296 0.02 -13.53 -19.63
CA SER A 296 0.87 -14.65 -20.04
C SER A 296 2.27 -14.13 -20.32
N ARG A 297 3.27 -14.88 -19.86
CA ARG A 297 4.67 -14.63 -20.18
C ARG A 297 5.39 -15.95 -20.43
N ASN A 298 5.98 -16.10 -21.61
CA ASN A 298 6.70 -17.31 -22.01
C ASN A 298 5.86 -18.60 -21.86
N GLY A 299 4.57 -18.55 -22.20
CA GLY A 299 3.66 -19.70 -22.07
C GLY A 299 3.19 -20.02 -20.65
N GLN A 300 3.61 -19.24 -19.66
CA GLN A 300 3.11 -19.33 -18.28
C GLN A 300 1.98 -18.33 -18.08
N PHE A 301 0.85 -18.84 -17.62
CA PHE A 301 -0.32 -18.01 -17.34
C PHE A 301 -0.41 -17.68 -15.85
N ARG A 302 -0.94 -16.48 -15.59
CA ARG A 302 -1.24 -16.00 -14.24
C ARG A 302 -2.56 -15.27 -14.26
N TYR A 303 -3.38 -15.47 -13.23
CA TYR A 303 -4.59 -14.68 -13.07
C TYR A 303 -4.80 -14.19 -11.64
N ILE A 304 -5.60 -13.14 -11.53
CA ILE A 304 -6.17 -12.63 -10.28
C ILE A 304 -7.66 -12.47 -10.50
N LEU A 305 -8.45 -13.19 -9.71
CA LEU A 305 -9.90 -13.00 -9.64
C LEU A 305 -10.21 -12.04 -8.49
N HIS A 306 -10.89 -10.96 -8.78
CA HIS A 306 -11.46 -10.08 -7.75
C HIS A 306 -12.92 -10.51 -7.54
N LEU A 307 -13.19 -11.08 -6.38
CA LEU A 307 -14.46 -11.70 -6.02
C LEU A 307 -15.20 -10.85 -4.99
N PRO A 308 -16.46 -10.43 -5.29
CA PRO A 308 -17.33 -9.77 -4.32
C PRO A 308 -18.03 -10.84 -3.46
N ILE A 309 -17.31 -11.44 -2.52
CA ILE A 309 -17.80 -12.55 -1.69
C ILE A 309 -17.65 -12.23 -0.20
N PRO A 310 -18.48 -12.79 0.68
CA PRO A 310 -18.32 -12.68 2.12
C PRO A 310 -16.96 -13.24 2.59
N LEU A 311 -16.39 -12.65 3.64
CA LEU A 311 -15.09 -13.07 4.18
C LEU A 311 -15.09 -14.55 4.61
N GLU A 312 -16.19 -15.00 5.20
CA GLU A 312 -16.37 -16.38 5.67
C GLU A 312 -16.29 -17.40 4.55
N SER A 313 -16.58 -16.98 3.31
CA SER A 313 -16.53 -17.86 2.14
C SER A 313 -15.10 -18.24 1.75
N VAL A 314 -14.10 -17.47 2.18
CA VAL A 314 -12.69 -17.64 1.77
C VAL A 314 -11.78 -17.93 2.95
N GLU A 315 -12.19 -17.58 4.16
CA GLU A 315 -11.38 -17.75 5.37
C GLU A 315 -10.95 -19.21 5.58
N GLY A 316 -9.66 -19.43 5.82
CA GLY A 316 -9.08 -20.76 6.03
C GLY A 316 -8.94 -21.65 4.78
N LYS A 317 -9.45 -21.22 3.62
CA LYS A 317 -9.34 -22.01 2.39
C LYS A 317 -7.93 -21.90 1.77
N THR A 318 -7.44 -23.03 1.27
CA THR A 318 -6.14 -23.15 0.59
C THR A 318 -6.25 -24.13 -0.58
N GLY A 319 -5.27 -24.13 -1.47
CA GLY A 319 -5.10 -25.12 -2.52
C GLY A 319 -6.38 -25.44 -3.29
N THR A 320 -6.79 -26.72 -3.27
CA THR A 320 -7.97 -27.21 -4.00
C THR A 320 -9.27 -26.54 -3.59
N ASP A 321 -9.43 -26.14 -2.32
CA ASP A 321 -10.65 -25.44 -1.88
C ASP A 321 -10.77 -24.07 -2.52
N LEU A 322 -9.64 -23.37 -2.74
CA LEU A 322 -9.62 -22.09 -3.48
C LEU A 322 -9.93 -22.30 -4.96
N ILE A 323 -9.43 -23.38 -5.58
CA ILE A 323 -9.78 -23.71 -6.97
C ILE A 323 -11.29 -23.96 -7.09
N ASN A 324 -11.87 -24.74 -6.20
CA ASN A 324 -13.30 -25.06 -6.21
C ASN A 324 -14.15 -23.79 -6.01
N LEU A 325 -13.76 -22.93 -5.09
CA LEU A 325 -14.46 -21.65 -4.87
C LEU A 325 -14.33 -20.74 -6.11
N ALA A 326 -13.13 -20.56 -6.64
CA ALA A 326 -12.90 -19.75 -7.84
C ALA A 326 -13.72 -20.26 -9.02
N ARG A 327 -13.71 -21.59 -9.27
CA ARG A 327 -14.53 -22.21 -10.31
C ARG A 327 -16.00 -21.91 -10.13
N GLN A 328 -16.54 -22.15 -8.93
CA GLN A 328 -17.96 -21.91 -8.64
C GLN A 328 -18.37 -20.46 -8.92
N GLU A 329 -17.54 -19.49 -8.56
CA GLU A 329 -17.84 -18.07 -8.74
C GLU A 329 -17.77 -17.64 -10.22
N ILE A 330 -16.76 -18.13 -10.99
CA ILE A 330 -16.67 -17.81 -12.43
C ILE A 330 -17.73 -18.53 -13.27
N GLU A 331 -18.16 -19.76 -12.86
CA GLU A 331 -19.30 -20.46 -13.48
C GLU A 331 -20.60 -19.66 -13.27
N LYS A 332 -20.89 -19.23 -12.04
CA LYS A 332 -22.05 -18.38 -11.71
C LYS A 332 -22.06 -17.06 -12.51
N ALA A 333 -20.87 -16.49 -12.75
CA ALA A 333 -20.72 -15.26 -13.53
C ALA A 333 -20.69 -15.49 -15.04
N ASN A 334 -20.91 -16.72 -15.53
CA ASN A 334 -20.90 -17.11 -16.94
C ASN A 334 -19.62 -16.72 -17.69
N PHE A 335 -18.48 -16.85 -17.04
CA PHE A 335 -17.19 -16.66 -17.73
C PHE A 335 -17.01 -17.63 -18.88
N PRO A 336 -16.30 -17.26 -19.97
CA PRO A 336 -16.02 -18.14 -21.10
C PRO A 336 -15.35 -19.45 -20.69
N ASP A 337 -15.71 -20.56 -21.35
CA ASP A 337 -15.25 -21.91 -21.00
C ASP A 337 -13.72 -22.04 -20.94
N ALA A 338 -12.99 -21.39 -21.85
CA ALA A 338 -11.53 -21.43 -21.84
C ALA A 338 -10.94 -20.84 -20.55
N LEU A 339 -11.56 -19.80 -19.98
CA LEU A 339 -11.14 -19.20 -18.71
C LEU A 339 -11.52 -20.05 -17.51
N GLN A 340 -12.69 -20.72 -17.56
CA GLN A 340 -13.10 -21.71 -16.56
C GLN A 340 -12.13 -22.91 -16.53
N GLN A 341 -11.75 -23.39 -17.71
CA GLN A 341 -10.76 -24.47 -17.84
C GLN A 341 -9.38 -24.05 -17.35
N LEU A 342 -8.93 -22.81 -17.61
CA LEU A 342 -7.68 -22.27 -17.06
C LEU A 342 -7.69 -22.31 -15.53
N VAL A 343 -8.77 -21.92 -14.88
CA VAL A 343 -8.89 -21.98 -13.41
C VAL A 343 -8.84 -23.43 -12.91
N ASN A 344 -9.47 -24.37 -13.61
CA ASN A 344 -9.41 -25.79 -13.25
C ASN A 344 -8.01 -26.41 -13.36
N LEU A 345 -7.16 -25.88 -14.24
CA LEU A 345 -5.77 -26.31 -14.43
C LEU A 345 -4.80 -25.67 -13.42
N SER A 346 -5.27 -24.86 -12.50
CA SER A 346 -4.44 -24.18 -11.51
C SER A 346 -3.75 -25.18 -10.59
N PRO A 347 -2.42 -25.08 -10.40
CA PRO A 347 -1.72 -25.88 -9.40
C PRO A 347 -2.17 -25.48 -7.98
N PRO A 348 -2.64 -26.44 -7.14
CA PRO A 348 -3.13 -26.10 -5.80
C PRO A 348 -2.08 -25.39 -4.93
N ALA A 349 -0.81 -25.73 -5.06
CA ALA A 349 0.29 -25.11 -4.32
C ALA A 349 0.50 -23.63 -4.67
N ASN A 350 0.06 -23.20 -5.86
CA ASN A 350 0.23 -21.83 -6.35
C ASN A 350 -1.01 -20.95 -6.10
N MET A 351 -2.06 -21.53 -5.53
CA MET A 351 -3.28 -20.78 -5.19
C MET A 351 -3.06 -19.91 -3.96
N LYS A 352 -3.45 -18.66 -4.07
CA LYS A 352 -3.37 -17.68 -2.96
C LYS A 352 -4.67 -16.92 -2.84
N GLN A 353 -5.05 -16.59 -1.63
CA GLN A 353 -6.15 -15.70 -1.33
C GLN A 353 -5.66 -14.43 -0.62
N ARG A 354 -6.35 -13.32 -0.84
CA ARG A 354 -6.08 -12.05 -0.18
C ARG A 354 -7.38 -11.26 0.00
N PRO A 355 -8.00 -11.28 1.17
CA PRO A 355 -9.08 -10.37 1.50
C PRO A 355 -8.59 -8.93 1.47
N TYR A 356 -9.41 -8.03 0.93
CA TYR A 356 -9.11 -6.61 0.91
C TYR A 356 -9.82 -5.89 2.06
N TYR A 357 -9.07 -5.04 2.71
CA TYR A 357 -9.55 -4.22 3.82
C TYR A 357 -9.49 -2.75 3.48
N ILE A 358 -10.24 -1.95 4.22
CA ILE A 358 -10.35 -0.51 4.05
C ILE A 358 -10.40 0.20 5.41
N HIS A 359 -9.83 1.38 5.47
CA HIS A 359 -10.15 2.39 6.49
C HIS A 359 -11.00 3.48 5.84
N PRO A 360 -12.33 3.42 5.94
CA PRO A 360 -13.18 4.45 5.36
C PRO A 360 -12.85 5.82 5.93
N VAL A 361 -12.72 6.81 5.07
CA VAL A 361 -12.47 8.20 5.51
C VAL A 361 -13.73 8.86 6.04
N ILE A 362 -14.89 8.31 5.67
CA ILE A 362 -16.21 8.73 6.12
C ILE A 362 -17.06 7.51 6.41
N HIS A 363 -17.69 7.48 7.56
CA HIS A 363 -18.70 6.50 7.93
C HIS A 363 -20.08 7.18 7.97
N LYS A 364 -21.04 6.57 7.32
CA LYS A 364 -22.44 7.04 7.28
C LYS A 364 -23.32 6.07 8.08
N PHE A 365 -23.91 6.56 9.17
CA PHE A 365 -24.85 5.82 10.00
C PHE A 365 -26.16 6.58 10.05
N ASN A 366 -27.19 6.12 9.34
CA ASN A 366 -28.44 6.84 9.17
C ASN A 366 -28.17 8.29 8.70
N ASP A 367 -28.60 9.28 9.50
CA ASP A 367 -28.39 10.72 9.20
C ASP A 367 -27.09 11.28 9.76
N THR A 368 -26.24 10.46 10.38
CA THR A 368 -24.98 10.91 11.00
C THR A 368 -23.78 10.52 10.16
N THR A 369 -22.92 11.52 9.90
CA THR A 369 -21.63 11.33 9.24
C THR A 369 -20.51 11.43 10.27
N ILE A 370 -19.70 10.37 10.38
CA ILE A 370 -18.53 10.33 11.28
C ILE A 370 -17.27 10.33 10.43
N GLN A 371 -16.34 11.20 10.78
CA GLN A 371 -15.01 11.28 10.16
C GLN A 371 -13.95 10.99 11.23
N PRO A 372 -13.42 9.75 11.31
CA PRO A 372 -12.37 9.42 12.25
C PRO A 372 -11.13 10.31 12.02
N THR A 373 -10.58 10.90 13.07
CA THR A 373 -9.41 11.77 12.95
C THR A 373 -8.16 10.98 12.59
N TRP A 374 -7.25 11.57 11.81
CA TRP A 374 -5.96 10.95 11.48
C TRP A 374 -4.82 11.47 12.35
N ASN A 375 -5.14 12.21 13.38
CA ASN A 375 -4.14 12.72 14.30
C ASN A 375 -4.65 12.75 15.74
N GLN A 376 -3.72 12.75 16.66
CA GLN A 376 -3.95 13.01 18.07
C GLN A 376 -2.70 13.66 18.66
N GLN A 377 -2.83 14.91 19.13
CA GLN A 377 -1.73 15.67 19.72
C GLN A 377 -0.45 15.65 18.84
N ARG A 378 0.60 14.94 19.26
CA ARG A 378 1.90 14.82 18.58
C ARG A 378 1.99 13.67 17.59
N VAL A 379 0.88 12.97 17.35
CA VAL A 379 0.82 11.80 16.45
C VAL A 379 -0.01 12.10 15.22
N VAL A 380 0.46 11.68 14.06
CA VAL A 380 -0.30 11.74 12.80
C VAL A 380 -0.20 10.42 12.03
N LEU A 381 -1.29 9.98 11.41
CA LEU A 381 -1.36 8.81 10.54
C LEU A 381 -1.28 9.23 9.07
N ILE A 382 -0.57 8.47 8.25
CA ILE A 382 -0.45 8.68 6.80
C ILE A 382 -0.58 7.36 6.03
N GLY A 383 -0.92 7.46 4.75
CA GLY A 383 -1.07 6.31 3.87
C GLY A 383 -2.14 5.33 4.37
N ASP A 384 -1.87 4.03 4.24
CA ASP A 384 -2.85 2.99 4.61
C ASP A 384 -3.21 3.01 6.10
N ALA A 385 -2.36 3.53 6.98
CA ALA A 385 -2.68 3.70 8.40
C ALA A 385 -3.81 4.72 8.61
N ALA A 386 -3.91 5.72 7.75
CA ALA A 386 -4.97 6.73 7.78
C ALA A 386 -6.21 6.32 6.96
N HIS A 387 -6.01 5.82 5.74
CA HIS A 387 -7.07 5.66 4.74
C HIS A 387 -6.83 4.52 3.75
N GLY A 388 -6.24 3.41 4.20
CA GLY A 388 -6.02 2.22 3.36
C GLY A 388 -7.26 1.79 2.58
N MET A 389 -7.07 1.22 1.39
CA MET A 389 -8.14 0.85 0.47
C MET A 389 -7.76 -0.34 -0.42
N PRO A 390 -8.73 -1.03 -1.07
CA PRO A 390 -8.47 -2.03 -2.08
C PRO A 390 -7.65 -1.48 -3.27
N PRO A 391 -6.84 -2.33 -3.96
CA PRO A 391 -5.87 -1.86 -4.96
C PRO A 391 -6.45 -1.54 -6.34
N PHE A 392 -7.76 -1.47 -6.50
CA PHE A 392 -8.43 -1.44 -7.81
C PHE A 392 -8.07 -0.27 -8.72
N MET A 393 -7.64 0.86 -8.15
CA MET A 393 -7.25 2.06 -8.88
C MET A 393 -5.74 2.34 -8.81
N ALA A 394 -4.96 1.40 -8.25
CA ALA A 394 -3.54 1.58 -8.00
C ALA A 394 -3.19 2.87 -7.22
N GLN A 395 -4.11 3.37 -6.37
CA GLN A 395 -3.94 4.66 -5.71
C GLN A 395 -3.36 4.59 -4.29
N GLY A 396 -3.42 3.46 -3.58
CA GLY A 396 -2.97 3.40 -2.17
C GLY A 396 -1.56 3.96 -1.97
N GLY A 397 -0.57 3.43 -2.68
CA GLY A 397 0.81 3.93 -2.61
C GLY A 397 0.98 5.36 -3.11
N ASN A 398 0.30 5.73 -4.20
CA ASN A 398 0.36 7.07 -4.77
C ASN A 398 -0.21 8.13 -3.83
N GLN A 399 -1.34 7.85 -3.18
CA GLN A 399 -1.95 8.74 -2.20
C GLN A 399 -1.11 8.85 -0.93
N GLY A 400 -0.49 7.74 -0.49
CA GLY A 400 0.46 7.78 0.62
C GLY A 400 1.70 8.65 0.34
N LEU A 401 2.22 8.68 -0.90
CA LEU A 401 3.31 9.58 -1.28
C LEU A 401 2.88 11.05 -1.26
N GLU A 402 1.64 11.35 -1.65
CA GLU A 402 1.08 12.70 -1.51
C GLU A 402 0.96 13.12 -0.04
N ASP A 403 0.49 12.21 0.84
CA ASP A 403 0.46 12.44 2.29
C ASP A 403 1.85 12.75 2.83
N ALA A 404 2.83 11.92 2.46
CA ALA A 404 4.23 12.10 2.86
C ALA A 404 4.74 13.50 2.47
N LEU A 405 4.47 13.95 1.24
CA LEU A 405 4.89 15.27 0.76
C LEU A 405 4.27 16.40 1.60
N ILE A 406 2.97 16.33 1.87
CA ILE A 406 2.26 17.37 2.63
C ILE A 406 2.76 17.41 4.08
N ILE A 407 2.82 16.25 4.74
CA ILE A 407 3.29 16.16 6.13
C ILE A 407 4.75 16.66 6.26
N VAL A 408 5.61 16.27 5.32
CA VAL A 408 7.00 16.74 5.30
C VAL A 408 7.09 18.26 5.16
N LYS A 409 6.27 18.89 4.30
CA LYS A 409 6.23 20.35 4.16
C LYS A 409 5.74 21.03 5.46
N LEU A 410 4.72 20.48 6.12
CA LEU A 410 4.18 21.00 7.37
C LEU A 410 5.19 20.88 8.52
N ILE A 411 5.83 19.72 8.66
CA ILE A 411 6.86 19.52 9.69
C ILE A 411 8.09 20.38 9.42
N ALA A 412 8.50 20.57 8.17
CA ALA A 412 9.59 21.47 7.82
C ALA A 412 9.28 22.93 8.23
N LYS A 413 8.02 23.35 8.17
CA LYS A 413 7.61 24.67 8.68
C LYS A 413 7.72 24.75 10.21
N ILE A 414 7.29 23.70 10.93
CA ILE A 414 7.46 23.59 12.39
C ILE A 414 8.94 23.68 12.75
N ALA A 415 9.79 22.92 12.07
CA ALA A 415 11.24 22.89 12.29
C ALA A 415 11.89 24.26 12.04
N LYS A 416 11.54 24.91 10.91
CA LYS A 416 12.06 26.23 10.54
C LYS A 416 11.76 27.30 11.57
N ASN A 417 10.58 27.24 12.20
CA ASN A 417 10.14 28.20 13.21
C ASN A 417 10.56 27.78 14.63
N ASN A 418 11.12 26.60 14.81
CA ASN A 418 11.42 25.96 16.11
C ASN A 418 10.17 25.77 16.99
N ASP A 419 9.04 25.42 16.38
CA ASP A 419 7.72 25.28 17.03
C ASP A 419 7.49 23.86 17.62
N TRP A 420 8.53 23.08 17.84
CA TRP A 420 8.45 21.68 18.30
C TRP A 420 7.73 21.49 19.64
N ASP A 421 7.74 22.50 20.50
CA ASP A 421 7.10 22.47 21.82
C ASP A 421 5.71 23.15 21.83
N HIS A 422 5.30 23.73 20.72
CA HIS A 422 4.03 24.43 20.58
C HIS A 422 2.90 23.48 20.10
N LEU A 423 2.24 22.80 21.05
CA LEU A 423 1.17 21.84 20.75
C LEU A 423 0.07 22.39 19.84
N GLN A 424 -0.31 23.68 20.03
CA GLN A 424 -1.32 24.32 19.19
C GLN A 424 -0.89 24.39 17.72
N VAL A 425 0.37 24.75 17.45
CA VAL A 425 0.92 24.85 16.08
C VAL A 425 0.97 23.45 15.43
N ILE A 426 1.37 22.43 16.21
CA ILE A 426 1.39 21.05 15.75
C ILE A 426 -0.03 20.56 15.41
N ALA A 427 -1.00 20.80 16.31
CA ALA A 427 -2.39 20.41 16.10
C ALA A 427 -3.00 21.09 14.86
N GLU A 428 -2.73 22.38 14.66
CA GLU A 428 -3.16 23.13 13.47
C GLU A 428 -2.53 22.59 12.19
N ALA A 429 -1.24 22.21 12.22
CA ALA A 429 -0.55 21.62 11.07
C ALA A 429 -1.20 20.28 10.69
N PHE A 430 -1.48 19.40 11.66
CA PHE A 430 -2.10 18.11 11.41
C PHE A 430 -3.58 18.22 11.01
N ALA A 431 -4.32 19.14 11.59
CA ALA A 431 -5.68 19.47 11.15
C ALA A 431 -5.69 20.02 9.71
N ASN A 432 -4.69 20.81 9.33
CA ASN A 432 -4.55 21.30 7.96
C ASN A 432 -4.25 20.15 6.98
N TYR A 433 -3.40 19.18 7.36
CA TYR A 433 -3.18 17.98 6.58
C TYR A 433 -4.49 17.24 6.31
N GLU A 434 -5.29 16.95 7.34
CA GLU A 434 -6.58 16.27 7.19
C GLU A 434 -7.54 17.08 6.31
N ARG A 435 -7.63 18.38 6.50
CA ARG A 435 -8.50 19.28 5.71
C ARG A 435 -8.15 19.24 4.21
N LEU A 436 -6.86 19.18 3.88
CA LEU A 436 -6.38 19.10 2.50
C LEU A 436 -6.63 17.74 1.87
N ARG A 437 -6.44 16.67 2.66
CA ARG A 437 -6.44 15.31 2.11
C ARG A 437 -7.80 14.63 2.15
N ARG A 438 -8.58 14.83 3.18
CA ARG A 438 -9.83 14.07 3.42
C ARG A 438 -10.84 14.16 2.27
N PRO A 439 -11.22 15.35 1.74
CA PRO A 439 -12.18 15.44 0.64
C PRO A 439 -11.69 14.71 -0.63
N PHE A 440 -10.38 14.77 -0.87
CA PHE A 440 -9.80 14.08 -2.01
C PHE A 440 -9.75 12.57 -1.80
N MET A 441 -9.43 12.11 -0.59
CA MET A 441 -9.45 10.69 -0.25
C MET A 441 -10.86 10.09 -0.27
N GLU A 442 -11.90 10.87 0.11
CA GLU A 442 -13.29 10.45 -0.07
C GLU A 442 -13.60 10.19 -1.55
N TYR A 443 -13.17 11.10 -2.43
CA TYR A 443 -13.33 10.92 -3.86
C TYR A 443 -12.59 9.67 -4.39
N ILE A 444 -11.33 9.45 -3.98
CA ILE A 444 -10.53 8.30 -4.39
C ILE A 444 -11.11 7.00 -3.87
N GLN A 445 -11.51 6.92 -2.60
CA GLN A 445 -12.13 5.72 -2.03
C GLN A 445 -13.48 5.43 -2.69
N SER A 446 -14.29 6.45 -2.94
CA SER A 446 -15.54 6.29 -3.68
C SER A 446 -15.29 5.71 -5.08
N ALA A 447 -14.34 6.29 -5.84
CA ALA A 447 -13.97 5.78 -7.16
C ALA A 447 -13.42 4.34 -7.10
N THR A 448 -12.65 4.01 -6.06
CA THR A 448 -12.10 2.66 -5.86
C THR A 448 -13.21 1.65 -5.58
N LEU A 449 -14.14 2.01 -4.72
CA LEU A 449 -15.20 1.10 -4.26
C LEU A 449 -16.35 0.98 -5.27
N THR A 450 -16.77 2.01 -5.97
CA THR A 450 -17.78 1.92 -7.03
C THR A 450 -17.28 1.16 -8.25
N GLY A 451 -16.09 0.62 -8.12
CA GLY A 451 -15.41 -0.06 -9.19
C GLY A 451 -14.94 0.95 -10.22
N PHE A 452 -14.12 0.46 -11.09
CA PHE A 452 -13.52 1.24 -12.14
C PHE A 452 -14.52 2.27 -12.66
N PRO A 453 -14.22 3.59 -12.67
CA PRO A 453 -15.18 4.68 -12.81
C PRO A 453 -15.85 4.75 -14.17
N HIS A 454 -16.32 3.66 -14.79
CA HIS A 454 -16.09 3.62 -16.19
C HIS A 454 -17.31 3.15 -16.91
N SER A 455 -18.37 3.77 -16.56
CA SER A 455 -19.57 3.80 -17.40
C SER A 455 -19.36 4.64 -18.68
N SER A 456 -18.36 5.55 -18.72
CA SER A 456 -18.07 6.31 -19.94
C SER A 456 -16.59 6.75 -20.06
N PRO A 457 -16.08 6.90 -21.31
CA PRO A 457 -14.74 7.49 -21.55
C PRO A 457 -14.56 8.87 -20.93
N GLN A 458 -15.62 9.68 -20.87
CA GLN A 458 -15.57 11.01 -20.27
C GLN A 458 -15.31 10.95 -18.76
N GLN A 459 -16.00 10.06 -18.03
CA GLN A 459 -15.76 9.89 -16.59
C GLN A 459 -14.34 9.45 -16.29
N TRP A 460 -13.75 8.60 -17.15
CA TRP A 460 -12.37 8.20 -17.04
C TRP A 460 -11.42 9.39 -17.24
N GLN A 461 -11.67 10.17 -18.28
CA GLN A 461 -10.86 11.36 -18.56
C GLN A 461 -10.94 12.37 -17.41
N ASP A 462 -12.15 12.61 -16.87
CA ASP A 462 -12.35 13.53 -15.74
C ASP A 462 -11.63 13.04 -14.47
N TYR A 463 -11.68 11.72 -14.21
CA TYR A 463 -10.93 11.11 -13.11
C TYR A 463 -9.43 11.30 -13.30
N ASN A 464 -8.90 10.95 -14.47
CA ASN A 464 -7.47 11.05 -14.76
C ASN A 464 -6.97 12.49 -14.63
N GLN A 465 -7.69 13.44 -15.21
CA GLN A 465 -7.32 14.85 -15.10
C GLN A 465 -7.34 15.32 -13.65
N LYS A 466 -8.34 14.94 -12.88
CA LYS A 466 -8.46 15.30 -11.47
C LYS A 466 -7.39 14.65 -10.59
N VAL A 467 -6.95 13.45 -10.90
CA VAL A 467 -5.98 12.69 -10.09
C VAL A 467 -4.54 12.91 -10.58
N TYR A 468 -4.29 12.77 -11.87
CA TYR A 468 -2.94 12.78 -12.44
C TYR A 468 -2.50 14.17 -12.93
N GLY A 469 -3.46 15.01 -13.34
CA GLY A 469 -3.21 16.36 -13.84
C GLY A 469 -2.83 17.39 -12.75
N ARG A 470 -2.91 17.01 -11.46
CA ARG A 470 -2.61 17.95 -10.35
C ARG A 470 -1.14 18.34 -10.29
N ASP A 471 -0.90 19.60 -9.93
CA ASP A 471 0.40 20.09 -9.49
C ASP A 471 0.44 20.16 -7.96
N PHE A 472 1.61 19.93 -7.38
CA PHE A 472 1.87 20.00 -5.94
C PHE A 472 2.68 21.22 -5.53
N ALA A 473 2.85 22.20 -6.44
CA ALA A 473 3.55 23.43 -6.15
C ALA A 473 2.83 24.28 -5.08
N ASP A 474 1.50 24.20 -5.05
CA ASP A 474 0.63 25.03 -4.19
C ASP A 474 0.35 24.41 -2.80
N PHE A 475 0.94 23.26 -2.46
CA PHE A 475 0.78 22.63 -1.15
C PHE A 475 1.85 23.07 -0.16
#